data_e51f63f367c3e39508775848e0148e6f
#
_entry.id   e51f63f367c3e39508775848e0148e6f
#
_cell.length_a   1.000
_cell.length_b   1.000
_cell.length_c   1.000
_cell.angle_alpha   90.00
_cell.angle_beta   90.00
_cell.angle_gamma   90.00
#
_symmetry.space_group_name_H-M   'P 1'
#
loop_
_entity.id
_entity.type
_entity.pdbx_description
1 polymer ?
#
loop_
_entity_poly.entity_id
_entity_poly.type
_entity_poly.pdbx_seq_one_letter_code
_entity_poly.pdbx_strand_id
1 'polypeptide(L)'
;SIYQFKQGDIHGIEFFKTCMNALQLKKRPYHIMFMPCSNWIKYGQRFKRLDWYIGKHRQDLTSGLYDVDICDARESLHEAKGGEKRILERNYLITGKIKGKEIIIIDDVLTTGQSVVDYKEEIERCGGKVVAAIFYGKTLSMPSMLLVQIHVWGNHIAHIIERMTK
;
A
#
# COMPACT_ATOMS: atom_id res chain seq x y z
N SER A 1 17.06 -5.78 2.48
CA SER A 1 16.76 -4.84 3.58
C SER A 1 15.67 -3.85 3.17
N ILE A 2 15.04 -3.16 4.14
CA ILE A 2 14.04 -2.12 3.88
C ILE A 2 14.60 -1.01 2.98
N TYR A 3 15.87 -0.67 3.12
CA TYR A 3 16.53 0.30 2.25
C TYR A 3 16.56 -0.14 0.79
N GLN A 4 16.82 -1.40 0.53
CA GLN A 4 16.82 -1.97 -0.82
C GLN A 4 15.40 -1.93 -1.42
N PHE A 5 14.39 -2.28 -0.62
CA PHE A 5 12.99 -2.16 -1.04
C PHE A 5 12.63 -0.70 -1.41
N LYS A 6 13.02 0.27 -0.58
CA LYS A 6 12.81 1.71 -0.85
C LYS A 6 13.45 2.19 -2.13
N GLN A 7 14.52 1.55 -2.56
CA GLN A 7 15.21 1.81 -3.82
C GLN A 7 14.68 0.99 -5.00
N GLY A 8 13.59 0.23 -4.79
CA GLY A 8 12.98 -0.58 -5.84
C GLY A 8 13.78 -1.81 -6.23
N ASP A 9 14.46 -2.44 -5.28
CA ASP A 9 15.25 -3.65 -5.53
C ASP A 9 14.36 -4.86 -5.88
N ILE A 10 14.95 -5.82 -6.58
CA ILE A 10 14.31 -7.07 -6.99
C ILE A 10 13.79 -7.90 -5.81
N HIS A 11 14.39 -7.76 -4.64
CA HIS A 11 13.95 -8.43 -3.41
C HIS A 11 12.51 -8.07 -3.01
N GLY A 12 12.02 -6.89 -3.41
CA GLY A 12 10.63 -6.49 -3.23
C GLY A 12 9.66 -7.38 -4.01
N ILE A 13 10.07 -7.85 -5.19
CA ILE A 13 9.26 -8.76 -6.02
C ILE A 13 9.15 -10.14 -5.36
N GLU A 14 10.26 -10.68 -4.86
CA GLU A 14 10.26 -11.99 -4.19
C GLU A 14 9.44 -11.96 -2.89
N PHE A 15 9.57 -10.90 -2.13
CA PHE A 15 8.73 -10.69 -0.94
C PHE A 15 7.25 -10.61 -1.31
N PHE A 16 6.90 -9.82 -2.33
CA PHE A 16 5.52 -9.71 -2.82
C PHE A 16 4.95 -11.07 -3.22
N LYS A 17 5.71 -11.88 -3.98
CA LYS A 17 5.29 -13.24 -4.36
C LYS A 17 4.99 -14.10 -3.13
N THR A 18 5.89 -14.08 -2.15
CA THR A 18 5.73 -14.83 -0.90
C THR A 18 4.45 -14.42 -0.16
N CYS A 19 4.22 -13.11 -0.01
CA CYS A 19 3.02 -12.59 0.63
C CYS A 19 1.74 -12.95 -0.14
N MET A 20 1.74 -12.82 -1.45
CA MET A 20 0.57 -13.17 -2.27
C MET A 20 0.22 -14.65 -2.17
N ASN A 21 1.21 -15.54 -2.09
CA ASN A 21 0.99 -16.96 -1.87
C ASN A 21 0.44 -17.24 -0.47
N ALA A 22 0.95 -16.54 0.55
CA ALA A 22 0.53 -16.71 1.94
C ALA A 22 -0.91 -16.21 2.19
N LEU A 23 -1.37 -15.20 1.46
CA LEU A 23 -2.72 -14.65 1.62
C LEU A 23 -3.84 -15.60 1.21
N GLN A 24 -3.55 -16.69 0.48
CA GLN A 24 -4.53 -17.70 0.03
C GLN A 24 -5.83 -17.07 -0.54
N LEU A 25 -5.69 -15.99 -1.29
CA LEU A 25 -6.80 -15.26 -1.85
C LEU A 25 -7.57 -16.12 -2.87
N LYS A 26 -8.87 -15.88 -2.99
CA LYS A 26 -9.69 -16.54 -4.02
C LYS A 26 -9.15 -16.19 -5.40
N LYS A 27 -9.26 -17.12 -6.37
CA LYS A 27 -8.89 -16.88 -7.76
C LYS A 27 -9.85 -15.88 -8.40
N ARG A 28 -9.51 -14.61 -8.34
CA ARG A 28 -10.23 -13.50 -8.99
C ARG A 28 -9.26 -12.33 -9.18
N PRO A 29 -9.54 -11.40 -10.08
CA PRO A 29 -8.65 -10.27 -10.26
C PRO A 29 -8.65 -9.36 -9.02
N TYR A 30 -7.46 -9.00 -8.57
CA TYR A 30 -7.25 -7.98 -7.53
C TYR A 30 -6.54 -6.78 -8.12
N HIS A 31 -6.81 -5.63 -7.52
CA HIS A 31 -6.15 -4.38 -7.89
C HIS A 31 -5.13 -3.99 -6.82
N ILE A 32 -3.90 -3.76 -7.24
CA ILE A 32 -2.81 -3.43 -6.33
C ILE A 32 -2.69 -1.92 -6.25
N MET A 33 -2.86 -1.35 -5.07
CA MET A 33 -2.60 0.06 -4.81
C MET A 33 -1.41 0.22 -3.87
N PHE A 34 -0.59 1.22 -4.14
CA PHE A 34 0.63 1.47 -3.39
C PHE A 34 0.45 2.66 -2.46
N MET A 35 1.01 2.57 -1.25
CA MET A 35 0.95 3.68 -0.30
C MET A 35 1.62 4.94 -0.86
N PRO A 36 0.94 6.08 -0.82
CA PRO A 36 1.50 7.35 -1.28
C PRO A 36 2.79 7.70 -0.53
N CYS A 37 3.76 8.21 -1.25
CA CYS A 37 5.02 8.72 -0.70
C CYS A 37 4.96 10.25 -0.57
N SER A 38 6.00 10.83 0.03
CA SER A 38 6.11 12.28 0.20
C SER A 38 6.23 13.07 -1.12
N ASN A 39 6.63 12.42 -2.20
CA ASN A 39 6.66 12.97 -3.55
C ASN A 39 6.63 11.86 -4.60
N TRP A 40 6.37 12.25 -5.84
CA TRP A 40 6.24 11.37 -6.99
C TRP A 40 7.53 10.62 -7.34
N ILE A 41 8.69 11.25 -7.15
CA ILE A 41 9.98 10.62 -7.45
C ILE A 41 10.21 9.41 -6.54
N LYS A 42 10.03 9.57 -5.24
CA LYS A 42 10.17 8.48 -4.26
C LYS A 42 9.14 7.39 -4.48
N TYR A 43 7.92 7.74 -4.83
CA TYR A 43 6.86 6.81 -5.15
C TYR A 43 7.22 5.92 -6.35
N GLY A 44 7.65 6.54 -7.44
CA GLY A 44 8.10 5.84 -8.64
C GLY A 44 9.34 4.97 -8.38
N GLN A 45 10.35 5.49 -7.67
CA GLN A 45 11.55 4.72 -7.31
C GLN A 45 11.19 3.45 -6.54
N ARG A 46 10.25 3.55 -5.60
CA ARG A 46 9.87 2.43 -4.73
C ARG A 46 9.07 1.36 -5.46
N PHE A 47 8.09 1.73 -6.26
CA PHE A 47 7.06 0.80 -6.72
C PHE A 47 7.08 0.50 -8.23
N LYS A 48 7.79 1.27 -9.06
CA LYS A 48 7.78 1.11 -10.51
C LYS A 48 8.25 -0.26 -10.99
N ARG A 49 9.20 -0.88 -10.29
CA ARG A 49 9.67 -2.23 -10.62
C ARG A 49 8.59 -3.29 -10.31
N LEU A 50 7.88 -3.13 -9.20
CA LEU A 50 6.79 -4.02 -8.83
C LEU A 50 5.59 -3.85 -9.76
N ASP A 51 5.27 -2.63 -10.14
CA ASP A 51 4.27 -2.31 -11.16
C ASP A 51 4.57 -3.03 -12.49
N TRP A 52 5.81 -2.90 -12.97
CA TRP A 52 6.26 -3.60 -14.17
C TRP A 52 6.13 -5.13 -14.04
N TYR A 53 6.52 -5.69 -12.89
CA TYR A 53 6.39 -7.13 -12.64
C TYR A 53 4.93 -7.58 -12.67
N ILE A 54 4.04 -6.85 -12.01
CA ILE A 54 2.60 -7.14 -12.00
C ILE A 54 2.07 -7.13 -13.44
N GLY A 55 2.31 -6.06 -14.18
CA GLY A 55 1.80 -5.91 -15.54
C GLY A 55 2.31 -6.97 -16.50
N LYS A 56 3.55 -7.47 -16.31
CA LYS A 56 4.16 -8.44 -17.21
C LYS A 56 3.90 -9.90 -16.83
N HIS A 57 3.77 -10.20 -15.54
CA HIS A 57 3.81 -11.59 -15.06
C HIS A 57 2.55 -12.03 -14.30
N ARG A 58 1.63 -11.12 -14.02
CA ARG A 58 0.47 -11.42 -13.17
C ARG A 58 -0.84 -11.00 -13.85
N GLN A 59 -1.40 -11.88 -14.69
CA GLN A 59 -2.69 -11.65 -15.37
C GLN A 59 -3.89 -11.61 -14.41
N ASP A 60 -3.72 -12.14 -13.21
CA ASP A 60 -4.69 -12.13 -12.12
C ASP A 60 -4.69 -10.82 -11.31
N LEU A 61 -3.78 -9.92 -11.60
CA LEU A 61 -3.63 -8.64 -10.91
C LEU A 61 -3.64 -7.47 -11.88
N THR A 62 -4.08 -6.32 -11.38
CA THR A 62 -3.92 -5.03 -12.06
C THR A 62 -3.17 -4.07 -11.17
N SER A 63 -2.31 -3.24 -11.74
CA SER A 63 -1.53 -2.26 -10.99
C SER A 63 -2.21 -0.90 -11.01
N GLY A 64 -2.30 -0.27 -9.84
CA GLY A 64 -2.81 1.07 -9.61
C GLY A 64 -1.73 2.10 -9.33
N LEU A 65 -0.50 1.91 -9.86
CA LEU A 65 0.59 2.87 -9.66
C LEU A 65 0.20 4.28 -10.11
N TYR A 66 -0.56 4.38 -11.18
CA TYR A 66 -1.02 5.65 -11.75
C TYR A 66 -2.46 6.01 -11.39
N ASP A 67 -3.07 5.28 -10.48
CA ASP A 67 -4.41 5.59 -9.96
C ASP A 67 -4.38 6.57 -8.77
N VAL A 68 -3.17 7.00 -8.38
CA VAL A 68 -2.92 7.99 -7.33
C VAL A 68 -2.08 9.11 -7.89
N ASP A 69 -2.53 10.33 -7.71
CA ASP A 69 -1.75 11.53 -7.98
C ASP A 69 -1.14 12.03 -6.66
N ILE A 70 0.16 12.32 -6.67
CA ILE A 70 0.91 12.74 -5.49
C ILE A 70 1.31 14.19 -5.66
N CYS A 71 0.74 15.05 -4.82
CA CYS A 71 1.03 16.46 -4.80
C CYS A 71 2.25 16.72 -3.90
N ASP A 72 3.20 17.52 -4.38
CA ASP A 72 4.27 17.99 -3.52
C ASP A 72 3.70 18.93 -2.45
N ALA A 73 4.01 18.65 -1.20
CA ALA A 73 3.48 19.38 -0.05
C ALA A 73 3.72 20.91 -0.09
N ARG A 74 4.58 21.39 -0.97
CA ARG A 74 4.86 22.81 -1.17
C ARG A 74 3.87 23.50 -2.11
N GLU A 75 3.29 22.80 -3.07
CA GLU A 75 2.31 23.38 -4.02
C GLU A 75 0.92 23.46 -3.41
N SER A 76 0.55 22.50 -2.57
CA SER A 76 -0.77 22.43 -1.94
C SER A 76 -1.08 23.59 -0.97
N LEU A 77 -0.08 24.25 -0.42
CA LEU A 77 -0.24 25.38 0.51
C LEU A 77 -0.55 26.72 -0.19
N HIS A 78 -0.26 26.85 -1.49
CA HIS A 78 -0.44 28.12 -2.21
C HIS A 78 -1.75 28.24 -2.98
N GLU A 79 -2.47 27.15 -3.25
CA GLU A 79 -3.71 27.17 -4.07
C GLU A 79 -5.02 27.06 -3.29
N ALA A 80 -4.99 26.83 -1.98
CA ALA A 80 -6.21 26.60 -1.22
C ALA A 80 -6.93 27.88 -0.82
N LYS A 81 -7.93 28.25 -1.59
CA LYS A 81 -8.97 29.22 -1.18
C LYS A 81 -10.26 28.47 -0.92
N GLY A 82 -10.67 28.42 0.38
CA GLY A 82 -12.05 28.21 0.80
C GLY A 82 -12.67 26.83 0.53
N GLY A 83 -12.85 26.03 1.56
CA GLY A 83 -13.63 24.77 1.54
C GLY A 83 -12.85 23.47 1.32
N GLU A 84 -11.65 23.53 0.84
CA GLU A 84 -10.81 22.37 0.48
C GLU A 84 -9.84 21.90 1.59
N LYS A 85 -10.10 22.29 2.84
CA LYS A 85 -9.21 21.96 3.98
C LYS A 85 -8.88 20.46 4.14
N ARG A 86 -9.74 19.55 3.65
CA ARG A 86 -9.48 18.09 3.72
C ARG A 86 -8.47 17.61 2.71
N ILE A 87 -8.33 18.27 1.58
CA ILE A 87 -7.31 17.94 0.56
C ILE A 87 -5.92 18.38 1.02
N LEU A 88 -5.83 19.41 1.83
CA LEU A 88 -4.57 19.98 2.35
C LEU A 88 -3.89 19.10 3.41
N GLU A 89 -4.61 18.19 4.05
CA GLU A 89 -4.04 17.27 5.04
C GLU A 89 -3.42 16.03 4.39
N ARG A 90 -3.71 15.77 3.11
CA ARG A 90 -3.21 14.61 2.36
C ARG A 90 -2.44 15.09 1.13
N ASN A 91 -1.25 14.57 0.97
CA ASN A 91 -0.41 14.87 -0.20
C ASN A 91 -0.72 13.96 -1.40
N TYR A 92 -1.93 13.43 -1.49
CA TYR A 92 -2.34 12.57 -2.60
C TYR A 92 -3.82 12.68 -2.91
N LEU A 93 -4.17 12.35 -4.15
CA LEU A 93 -5.52 12.22 -4.65
C LEU A 93 -5.67 10.89 -5.39
N ILE A 94 -6.75 10.15 -5.13
CA ILE A 94 -7.09 8.96 -5.92
C ILE A 94 -7.83 9.42 -7.18
N THR A 95 -7.19 9.22 -8.33
CA THR A 95 -7.68 9.64 -9.65
C THR A 95 -8.14 8.48 -10.51
N GLY A 96 -7.72 7.26 -10.17
CA GLY A 96 -8.02 6.06 -10.93
C GLY A 96 -9.44 5.55 -10.77
N LYS A 97 -9.88 4.75 -11.73
CA LYS A 97 -11.20 4.08 -11.71
C LYS A 97 -11.14 2.83 -10.84
N ILE A 98 -11.26 2.99 -9.53
CA ILE A 98 -11.15 1.90 -8.53
C ILE A 98 -12.51 1.39 -8.03
N LYS A 99 -13.61 2.02 -8.42
CA LYS A 99 -14.96 1.64 -7.99
C LYS A 99 -15.26 0.16 -8.32
N GLY A 100 -15.69 -0.58 -7.30
CA GLY A 100 -16.02 -2.00 -7.41
C GLY A 100 -14.83 -2.95 -7.45
N LYS A 101 -13.59 -2.45 -7.45
CA LYS A 101 -12.40 -3.29 -7.41
C LYS A 101 -12.11 -3.78 -5.99
N GLU A 102 -11.62 -5.01 -5.89
CA GLU A 102 -11.02 -5.54 -4.65
C GLU A 102 -9.53 -5.22 -4.64
N ILE A 103 -9.10 -4.53 -3.59
CA ILE A 103 -7.83 -3.84 -3.54
C ILE A 103 -6.93 -4.44 -2.46
N ILE A 104 -5.66 -4.64 -2.83
CA ILE A 104 -4.58 -4.98 -1.91
C ILE A 104 -3.64 -3.77 -1.86
N ILE A 105 -3.43 -3.24 -0.66
CA ILE A 105 -2.49 -2.14 -0.43
C ILE A 105 -1.08 -2.70 -0.23
N ILE A 106 -0.08 -2.02 -0.78
CA ILE A 106 1.34 -2.35 -0.58
C ILE A 106 2.09 -1.14 -0.03
N ASP A 107 2.88 -1.38 1.02
CA ASP A 107 3.78 -0.39 1.60
C ASP A 107 5.11 -1.03 2.03
N ASP A 108 6.10 -0.18 2.35
CA ASP A 108 7.39 -0.63 2.85
C ASP A 108 7.37 -0.96 4.34
N VAL A 109 6.82 -0.11 5.18
CA VAL A 109 6.89 -0.26 6.65
C VAL A 109 5.57 0.08 7.32
N LEU A 110 5.10 -0.85 8.13
CA LEU A 110 4.03 -0.59 9.07
C LEU A 110 4.60 0.03 10.35
N THR A 111 4.27 1.27 10.65
CA THR A 111 4.59 1.95 11.91
C THR A 111 3.41 1.87 12.88
N THR A 112 2.62 2.91 13.00
CA THR A 112 1.40 2.92 13.83
C THR A 112 0.20 2.29 13.14
N GLY A 113 0.24 2.20 11.82
CA GLY A 113 -0.89 1.74 11.00
C GLY A 113 -1.91 2.85 10.65
N GLN A 114 -1.78 4.05 11.22
CA GLN A 114 -2.76 5.12 10.97
C GLN A 114 -2.80 5.50 9.48
N SER A 115 -1.65 5.67 8.86
CA SER A 115 -1.58 6.06 7.44
C SER A 115 -2.26 5.05 6.52
N VAL A 116 -2.16 3.75 6.80
CA VAL A 116 -2.82 2.72 5.99
C VAL A 116 -4.33 2.68 6.26
N VAL A 117 -4.76 2.97 7.48
CA VAL A 117 -6.19 3.10 7.81
C VAL A 117 -6.79 4.29 7.05
N ASP A 118 -6.15 5.45 7.10
CA ASP A 118 -6.59 6.66 6.39
C ASP A 118 -6.64 6.43 4.87
N TYR A 119 -5.64 5.73 4.32
CA TYR A 119 -5.61 5.41 2.89
C TYR A 119 -6.69 4.41 2.50
N LYS A 120 -6.94 3.39 3.33
CA LYS A 120 -8.05 2.45 3.14
C LYS A 120 -9.38 3.18 3.11
N GLU A 121 -9.65 4.06 4.08
CA GLU A 121 -10.89 4.83 4.14
C GLU A 121 -11.10 5.67 2.87
N GLU A 122 -10.03 6.28 2.36
CA GLU A 122 -10.09 7.05 1.12
C GLU A 122 -10.37 6.18 -0.11
N ILE A 123 -9.73 5.03 -0.22
CA ILE A 123 -10.01 4.04 -1.27
C ILE A 123 -11.47 3.60 -1.22
N GLU A 124 -11.99 3.30 -0.03
CA GLU A 124 -13.38 2.85 0.13
C GLU A 124 -14.37 3.98 -0.13
N ARG A 125 -14.04 5.21 0.21
CA ARG A 125 -14.82 6.40 -0.16
C ARG A 125 -14.90 6.57 -1.69
N CYS A 126 -13.85 6.23 -2.43
CA CYS A 126 -13.83 6.21 -3.88
C CYS A 126 -14.51 4.96 -4.49
N GLY A 127 -15.09 4.10 -3.66
CA GLY A 127 -15.86 2.92 -4.09
C GLY A 127 -15.03 1.66 -4.32
N GLY A 128 -13.76 1.63 -3.96
CA GLY A 128 -12.94 0.43 -3.89
C GLY A 128 -13.26 -0.38 -2.62
N LYS A 129 -12.81 -1.63 -2.57
CA LYS A 129 -12.92 -2.49 -1.39
C LYS A 129 -11.55 -3.02 -1.02
N VAL A 130 -10.98 -2.56 0.08
CA VAL A 130 -9.69 -3.06 0.56
C VAL A 130 -9.88 -4.42 1.22
N VAL A 131 -9.16 -5.43 0.73
CA VAL A 131 -9.23 -6.82 1.21
C VAL A 131 -7.97 -7.25 1.96
N ALA A 132 -6.84 -6.61 1.69
CA ALA A 132 -5.57 -6.90 2.37
C ALA A 132 -4.62 -5.70 2.30
N ALA A 133 -3.61 -5.70 3.16
CA ALA A 133 -2.43 -4.86 3.03
C ALA A 133 -1.16 -5.69 3.28
N ILE A 134 -0.12 -5.41 2.50
CA ILE A 134 1.18 -6.06 2.55
C ILE A 134 2.22 -5.02 2.95
N PHE A 135 3.04 -5.35 3.96
CA PHE A 135 4.13 -4.51 4.42
C PHE A 135 5.43 -5.30 4.39
N TYR A 136 6.48 -4.70 3.86
CA TYR A 136 7.81 -5.30 3.83
C TYR A 136 8.43 -5.43 5.24
N GLY A 137 8.05 -4.56 6.15
CA GLY A 137 8.52 -4.60 7.52
C GLY A 137 7.59 -3.90 8.50
N LYS A 138 7.82 -4.15 9.80
CA LYS A 138 7.14 -3.46 10.88
C LYS A 138 8.17 -2.84 11.81
N THR A 139 7.96 -1.59 12.20
CA THR A 139 8.74 -0.98 13.28
C THR A 139 8.23 -1.50 14.61
N LEU A 140 9.13 -2.13 15.37
CA LEU A 140 8.86 -2.55 16.74
C LEU A 140 9.34 -1.47 17.69
N SER A 141 8.44 -0.89 18.47
CA SER A 141 8.82 -0.09 19.63
C SER A 141 9.00 -1.04 20.81
N MET A 142 10.18 -1.04 21.44
CA MET A 142 10.42 -1.76 22.70
C MET A 142 9.47 -1.23 23.81
N PRO A 143 8.85 -2.07 24.64
CA PRO A 143 9.16 -3.47 24.94
C PRO A 143 8.17 -4.51 24.42
N SER A 144 7.31 -4.20 23.50
CA SER A 144 6.39 -5.20 22.98
C SER A 144 7.05 -6.03 21.88
N MET A 145 7.80 -7.04 22.28
CA MET A 145 7.96 -8.21 21.44
C MET A 145 6.57 -8.74 21.18
N LEU A 146 6.02 -8.60 19.99
CA LEU A 146 5.04 -9.58 19.51
C LEU A 146 4.39 -9.16 18.20
N LEU A 147 4.35 -10.11 17.29
CA LEU A 147 3.36 -10.30 16.24
C LEU A 147 3.38 -9.26 15.10
N VAL A 148 4.05 -9.62 14.04
CA VAL A 148 3.71 -9.10 12.72
C VAL A 148 2.34 -9.68 12.37
N GLN A 149 1.30 -8.89 12.49
CA GLN A 149 -0.02 -9.22 11.99
C GLN A 149 -0.18 -8.63 10.59
N ILE A 150 -0.37 -9.49 9.61
CA ILE A 150 -0.96 -9.04 8.36
C ILE A 150 -2.45 -8.95 8.60
N HIS A 151 -2.99 -7.74 8.69
CA HIS A 151 -4.42 -7.54 8.80
C HIS A 151 -5.06 -7.66 7.42
N VAL A 152 -5.89 -8.65 7.25
CA VAL A 152 -6.79 -8.79 6.11
C VAL A 152 -8.13 -8.18 6.52
N TRP A 153 -8.59 -7.17 5.80
CA TRP A 153 -9.88 -6.53 6.06
C TRP A 153 -11.00 -7.22 5.27
N GLY A 154 -12.02 -7.61 5.97
CA GLY A 154 -13.16 -8.35 5.44
C GLY A 154 -13.33 -9.68 6.18
N ASN A 155 -14.10 -10.61 5.61
CA ASN A 155 -14.44 -11.89 6.26
C ASN A 155 -13.29 -12.92 6.31
N HIS A 156 -12.06 -12.52 5.98
CA HIS A 156 -10.88 -13.38 6.02
C HIS A 156 -9.78 -12.70 6.83
N ILE A 157 -9.54 -13.19 8.03
CA ILE A 157 -8.40 -12.81 8.86
C ILE A 157 -7.32 -13.86 8.58
N ALA A 158 -6.26 -13.48 7.86
CA ALA A 158 -5.05 -14.28 7.79
C ALA A 158 -4.08 -13.74 8.85
N HIS A 159 -3.82 -14.54 9.87
CA HIS A 159 -2.79 -14.26 10.86
C HIS A 159 -1.51 -14.96 10.41
N ILE A 160 -0.50 -14.22 10.01
CA ILE A 160 0.86 -14.74 9.98
C ILE A 160 1.49 -14.31 11.29
N ILE A 161 1.59 -15.26 12.22
CA ILE A 161 2.26 -15.06 13.49
C ILE A 161 3.70 -15.52 13.31
N GLU A 162 4.62 -14.59 13.14
CA GLU A 162 6.03 -14.89 13.23
C GLU A 162 6.46 -14.76 14.69
N ARG A 163 6.67 -15.89 15.36
CA ARG A 163 7.36 -15.91 16.67
C ARG A 163 8.83 -15.66 16.38
N MET A 164 9.31 -14.50 16.72
CA MET A 164 10.75 -14.30 16.88
C MET A 164 11.16 -15.06 18.15
N THR A 165 11.66 -16.27 17.98
CA THR A 165 12.40 -16.99 19.03
C THR A 165 13.72 -16.26 19.27
N LYS A 166 14.07 -16.17 20.53
CA LYS A 166 15.28 -15.58 21.12
C LYS A 166 16.57 -15.96 20.42
#